data_164a7a8dab64f132a75c71f2156c65f3
#
_entry.id   164a7a8dab64f132a75c71f2156c65f3
#
_cell.length_a   1.000
_cell.length_b   1.000
_cell.length_c   1.000
_cell.angle_alpha   90.00
_cell.angle_beta   90.00
_cell.angle_gamma   90.00
#
_symmetry.space_group_name_H-M   'P 1'
#
loop_
_entity.id
_entity.type
_entity.pdbx_description
1 polymer ?
#
loop_
_entity_poly.entity_id
_entity_poly.type
_entity_poly.pdbx_seq_one_letter_code
_entity_poly.pdbx_strand_id
1 'polypeptide(L)'
;MPTSDLTAIVTGAGSTRGIGRATAHALAAAGWNLAILDVDETGAKDTAEQVARHHNVQAFGLGCDITDETSVEAALSHLAAAAPAVGALVNNAGITSPIPFLQVTGAEWDRIFAVNVRGAYNVTRRVAATMAERGFGRIVFLSSVSAERGGGVFGGVAYSAAKAAQLGFARALARELGPVGVTVNAVAPGLIDTDITAGALDEEHKSRLLDTIPVGRTGHVEDVADLITYLCREESGYITGATYDVNGGSHIH
;
A
#
# COMPACT_ATOMS: atom_id res chain seq x y z
N MET A 1 -16.93 3.73 -14.94
CA MET A 1 -17.54 4.74 -14.01
C MET A 1 -16.51 5.84 -13.80
N PRO A 2 -16.90 7.11 -13.81
CA PRO A 2 -15.95 8.18 -13.47
C PRO A 2 -15.35 7.93 -12.08
N THR A 3 -14.06 8.19 -11.91
CA THR A 3 -13.38 8.03 -10.62
C THR A 3 -13.97 8.92 -9.52
N SER A 4 -14.55 10.05 -9.92
CA SER A 4 -15.28 10.98 -9.03
C SER A 4 -16.49 10.39 -8.31
N ASP A 5 -17.04 9.29 -8.84
CA ASP A 5 -18.20 8.60 -8.27
C ASP A 5 -17.78 7.42 -7.38
N LEU A 6 -16.49 7.25 -7.18
CA LEU A 6 -15.91 6.15 -6.44
C LEU A 6 -14.95 6.63 -5.34
N THR A 7 -14.73 5.78 -4.35
CA THR A 7 -13.77 6.01 -3.26
C THR A 7 -12.57 5.07 -3.40
N ALA A 8 -11.37 5.60 -3.24
CA ALA A 8 -10.15 4.83 -3.07
C ALA A 8 -9.80 4.74 -1.58
N ILE A 9 -9.62 3.52 -1.07
CA ILE A 9 -9.11 3.28 0.28
C ILE A 9 -7.59 3.18 0.22
N VAL A 10 -6.89 3.92 1.09
CA VAL A 10 -5.44 3.77 1.31
C VAL A 10 -5.21 3.42 2.78
N THR A 11 -4.65 2.25 3.05
CA THR A 11 -4.28 1.85 4.41
C THR A 11 -2.88 2.33 4.78
N GLY A 12 -2.63 2.71 6.05
CA GLY A 12 -1.31 3.15 6.50
C GLY A 12 -0.86 4.48 5.89
N ALA A 13 -1.77 5.46 5.83
CA ALA A 13 -1.49 6.77 5.23
C ALA A 13 -1.56 7.93 6.23
N GLY A 14 -1.43 7.65 7.53
CA GLY A 14 -1.38 8.67 8.59
C GLY A 14 -0.01 9.37 8.71
N SER A 15 1.09 8.71 8.32
CA SER A 15 2.45 9.27 8.39
C SER A 15 2.63 10.47 7.44
N THR A 16 3.38 11.50 7.91
CA THR A 16 3.56 12.75 7.16
C THR A 16 4.44 12.60 5.91
N ARG A 17 5.41 11.70 5.93
CA ARG A 17 6.37 11.44 4.84
C ARG A 17 6.28 10.00 4.37
N GLY A 18 5.06 9.49 4.15
CA GLY A 18 4.82 8.11 3.77
C GLY A 18 4.31 7.97 2.33
N ILE A 19 4.59 6.82 1.72
CA ILE A 19 4.05 6.44 0.40
C ILE A 19 2.52 6.51 0.42
N GLY A 20 1.87 6.10 1.52
CA GLY A 20 0.41 6.12 1.64
C GLY A 20 -0.17 7.52 1.50
N ARG A 21 0.41 8.53 2.18
CA ARG A 21 -0.04 9.93 2.08
C ARG A 21 0.15 10.48 0.66
N ALA A 22 1.33 10.25 0.05
CA ALA A 22 1.57 10.67 -1.33
C ALA A 22 0.59 10.00 -2.30
N THR A 23 0.31 8.71 -2.10
CA THR A 23 -0.69 7.97 -2.89
C THR A 23 -2.09 8.55 -2.73
N ALA A 24 -2.49 8.93 -1.50
CA ALA A 24 -3.78 9.57 -1.27
C ALA A 24 -3.90 10.90 -2.03
N HIS A 25 -2.87 11.75 -1.99
CA HIS A 25 -2.84 12.98 -2.76
C HIS A 25 -2.86 12.76 -4.28
N ALA A 26 -2.10 11.80 -4.80
CA ALA A 26 -2.06 11.48 -6.23
C ALA A 26 -3.40 10.93 -6.74
N LEU A 27 -4.05 10.04 -5.99
CA LEU A 27 -5.39 9.53 -6.31
C LEU A 27 -6.45 10.65 -6.28
N ALA A 28 -6.39 11.54 -5.29
CA ALA A 28 -7.29 12.68 -5.21
C ALA A 28 -7.10 13.66 -6.37
N ALA A 29 -5.86 13.93 -6.78
CA ALA A 29 -5.55 14.72 -7.97
C ALA A 29 -6.09 14.07 -9.27
N ALA A 30 -6.21 12.73 -9.29
CA ALA A 30 -6.85 11.97 -10.37
C ALA A 30 -8.39 11.88 -10.24
N GLY A 31 -8.99 12.58 -9.27
CA GLY A 31 -10.44 12.72 -9.11
C GLY A 31 -11.11 11.66 -8.22
N TRP A 32 -10.34 10.83 -7.50
CA TRP A 32 -10.91 9.88 -6.54
C TRP A 32 -11.34 10.56 -5.25
N ASN A 33 -12.49 10.15 -4.68
CA ASN A 33 -12.73 10.37 -3.26
C ASN A 33 -11.84 9.43 -2.44
N LEU A 34 -11.47 9.80 -1.21
CA LEU A 34 -10.48 9.08 -0.43
C LEU A 34 -11.03 8.57 0.90
N ALA A 35 -10.57 7.40 1.29
CA ALA A 35 -10.69 6.89 2.66
C ALA A 35 -9.30 6.49 3.16
N ILE A 36 -8.86 7.12 4.22
CA ILE A 36 -7.57 6.88 4.87
C ILE A 36 -7.82 6.04 6.11
N LEU A 37 -7.28 4.81 6.11
CA LEU A 37 -7.37 3.92 7.27
C LEU A 37 -5.97 3.79 7.91
N ASP A 38 -5.84 4.21 9.15
CA ASP A 38 -4.58 4.10 9.90
C ASP A 38 -4.85 3.81 11.37
N VAL A 39 -3.93 3.12 12.04
CA VAL A 39 -3.98 2.94 13.50
C VAL A 39 -3.82 4.28 14.23
N ASP A 40 -3.08 5.21 13.64
CA ASP A 40 -3.05 6.61 14.06
C ASP A 40 -4.23 7.38 13.43
N GLU A 41 -5.33 7.41 14.17
CA GLU A 41 -6.54 8.13 13.77
C GLU A 41 -6.30 9.62 13.53
N THR A 42 -5.42 10.25 14.30
CA THR A 42 -5.08 11.67 14.15
C THR A 42 -4.37 11.92 12.83
N GLY A 43 -3.37 11.10 12.50
CA GLY A 43 -2.67 11.18 11.23
C GLY A 43 -3.57 10.86 10.03
N ALA A 44 -4.50 9.89 10.18
CA ALA A 44 -5.49 9.60 9.14
C ALA A 44 -6.41 10.80 8.85
N LYS A 45 -6.93 11.45 9.90
CA LYS A 45 -7.76 12.65 9.78
C LYS A 45 -7.00 13.82 9.16
N ASP A 46 -5.77 14.07 9.61
CA ASP A 46 -4.92 15.14 9.04
C ASP A 46 -4.68 14.92 7.52
N THR A 47 -4.36 13.69 7.11
CA THR A 47 -4.22 13.35 5.69
C THR A 47 -5.51 13.59 4.92
N ALA A 48 -6.65 13.13 5.43
CA ALA A 48 -7.95 13.32 4.79
C ALA A 48 -8.32 14.81 4.63
N GLU A 49 -8.11 15.62 5.68
CA GLU A 49 -8.36 17.05 5.65
C GLU A 49 -7.48 17.78 4.62
N GLN A 50 -6.19 17.42 4.55
CA GLN A 50 -5.27 17.98 3.57
C GLN A 50 -5.70 17.60 2.13
N VAL A 51 -6.03 16.33 1.90
CA VAL A 51 -6.51 15.84 0.60
C VAL A 51 -7.78 16.58 0.17
N ALA A 52 -8.79 16.67 1.03
CA ALA A 52 -10.05 17.34 0.72
C ALA A 52 -9.83 18.82 0.39
N ARG A 53 -8.95 19.49 1.16
CA ARG A 53 -8.65 20.93 0.99
C ARG A 53 -7.94 21.24 -0.33
N HIS A 54 -6.99 20.35 -0.75
CA HIS A 54 -6.16 20.63 -1.91
C HIS A 54 -6.78 20.15 -3.24
N HIS A 55 -7.66 19.14 -3.22
CA HIS A 55 -8.12 18.46 -4.44
C HIS A 55 -9.63 18.55 -4.68
N ASN A 56 -10.39 19.21 -3.79
CA ASN A 56 -11.85 19.37 -3.91
C ASN A 56 -12.60 18.02 -4.09
N VAL A 57 -12.20 17.01 -3.32
CA VAL A 57 -12.82 15.68 -3.26
C VAL A 57 -13.33 15.40 -1.85
N GLN A 58 -14.22 14.42 -1.70
CA GLN A 58 -14.56 13.91 -0.36
C GLN A 58 -13.42 13.07 0.17
N ALA A 59 -13.05 13.26 1.44
CA ALA A 59 -12.03 12.45 2.09
C ALA A 59 -12.39 12.13 3.54
N PHE A 60 -12.18 10.90 3.94
CA PHE A 60 -12.54 10.33 5.24
C PHE A 60 -11.28 9.78 5.91
N GLY A 61 -10.96 10.26 7.11
CA GLY A 61 -9.87 9.74 7.94
C GLY A 61 -10.42 8.94 9.11
N LEU A 62 -10.07 7.66 9.19
CA LEU A 62 -10.61 6.73 10.17
C LEU A 62 -9.50 5.99 10.90
N GLY A 63 -9.60 5.91 12.24
CA GLY A 63 -8.81 5.01 13.06
C GLY A 63 -9.17 3.57 12.73
N CYS A 64 -8.18 2.76 12.33
CA CYS A 64 -8.40 1.37 11.98
C CYS A 64 -7.15 0.53 12.23
N ASP A 65 -7.23 -0.40 13.16
CA ASP A 65 -6.26 -1.49 13.26
C ASP A 65 -6.66 -2.59 12.27
N ILE A 66 -5.93 -2.69 11.17
CA ILE A 66 -6.22 -3.67 10.13
C ILE A 66 -6.00 -5.12 10.59
N THR A 67 -5.30 -5.35 11.69
CA THR A 67 -5.10 -6.70 12.26
C THR A 67 -6.32 -7.20 13.02
N ASP A 68 -7.22 -6.29 13.43
CA ASP A 68 -8.49 -6.58 14.11
C ASP A 68 -9.67 -6.53 13.12
N GLU A 69 -10.30 -7.68 12.88
CA GLU A 69 -11.46 -7.78 12.00
C GLU A 69 -12.64 -6.90 12.44
N THR A 70 -12.81 -6.69 13.75
CA THR A 70 -13.88 -5.82 14.29
C THR A 70 -13.62 -4.35 13.97
N SER A 71 -12.36 -3.92 14.10
CA SER A 71 -11.94 -2.57 13.73
C SER A 71 -12.13 -2.32 12.23
N VAL A 72 -11.75 -3.28 11.39
CA VAL A 72 -11.95 -3.20 9.92
C VAL A 72 -13.44 -3.13 9.58
N GLU A 73 -14.28 -3.97 10.20
CA GLU A 73 -15.72 -3.95 9.96
C GLU A 73 -16.35 -2.61 10.34
N ALA A 74 -15.99 -2.05 11.49
CA ALA A 74 -16.48 -0.76 11.94
C ALA A 74 -16.11 0.37 10.97
N ALA A 75 -14.84 0.42 10.53
CA ALA A 75 -14.37 1.43 9.58
C ALA A 75 -15.08 1.31 8.21
N LEU A 76 -15.20 0.10 7.66
CA LEU A 76 -15.84 -0.11 6.36
C LEU A 76 -17.36 0.10 6.41
N SER A 77 -18.02 -0.23 7.52
CA SER A 77 -19.45 0.08 7.74
C SER A 77 -19.69 1.59 7.79
N HIS A 78 -18.80 2.34 8.45
CA HIS A 78 -18.87 3.80 8.45
C HIS A 78 -18.74 4.35 7.03
N LEU A 79 -17.77 3.87 6.25
CA LEU A 79 -17.59 4.29 4.85
C LEU A 79 -18.78 3.95 3.97
N ALA A 80 -19.37 2.77 4.13
CA ALA A 80 -20.55 2.36 3.35
C ALA A 80 -21.76 3.28 3.58
N ALA A 81 -21.84 3.91 4.75
CA ALA A 81 -22.93 4.84 5.08
C ALA A 81 -22.65 6.30 4.64
N ALA A 82 -21.39 6.70 4.54
CA ALA A 82 -21.00 8.10 4.39
C ALA A 82 -20.31 8.44 3.06
N ALA A 83 -19.68 7.47 2.40
CA ALA A 83 -18.83 7.68 1.23
C ALA A 83 -19.44 7.08 -0.04
N PRO A 84 -19.05 7.58 -1.24
CA PRO A 84 -19.29 6.86 -2.47
C PRO A 84 -18.70 5.44 -2.43
N ALA A 85 -19.24 4.57 -3.28
CA ALA A 85 -18.84 3.16 -3.30
C ALA A 85 -17.34 2.97 -3.53
N VAL A 86 -16.73 1.99 -2.85
CA VAL A 86 -15.28 1.73 -2.95
C VAL A 86 -14.95 1.12 -4.31
N GLY A 87 -14.11 1.79 -5.10
CA GLY A 87 -13.64 1.36 -6.41
C GLY A 87 -12.15 0.99 -6.44
N ALA A 88 -11.35 1.47 -5.49
CA ALA A 88 -9.94 1.12 -5.38
C ALA A 88 -9.54 0.82 -3.92
N LEU A 89 -8.57 -0.09 -3.76
CA LEU A 89 -7.94 -0.42 -2.48
C LEU A 89 -6.43 -0.47 -2.65
N VAL A 90 -5.71 0.35 -1.89
CA VAL A 90 -4.26 0.31 -1.78
C VAL A 90 -3.88 -0.26 -0.40
N ASN A 91 -3.44 -1.51 -0.38
CA ASN A 91 -2.89 -2.16 0.80
C ASN A 91 -1.45 -1.67 1.04
N ASN A 92 -1.32 -0.47 1.59
CA ASN A 92 -0.04 0.17 1.87
C ASN A 92 0.44 -0.05 3.31
N ALA A 93 -0.47 -0.21 4.27
CA ALA A 93 -0.10 -0.42 5.66
C ALA A 93 0.89 -1.57 5.83
N GLY A 94 1.95 -1.34 6.57
CA GLY A 94 2.98 -2.33 6.81
C GLY A 94 4.03 -1.85 7.80
N ILE A 95 4.69 -2.80 8.42
CA ILE A 95 5.80 -2.57 9.35
C ILE A 95 7.00 -3.39 8.92
N THR A 96 8.19 -2.91 9.23
CA THR A 96 9.46 -3.58 8.93
C THR A 96 10.10 -4.15 10.19
N SER A 97 11.04 -5.08 10.00
CA SER A 97 11.86 -5.62 11.07
C SER A 97 13.24 -6.02 10.50
N PRO A 98 14.32 -5.34 10.90
CA PRO A 98 15.68 -5.66 10.45
C PRO A 98 16.35 -6.76 11.32
N ILE A 99 15.61 -7.40 12.23
CA ILE A 99 16.17 -8.40 13.18
C ILE A 99 16.74 -9.58 12.39
N PRO A 100 18.03 -9.96 12.64
CA PRO A 100 18.65 -11.13 12.02
C PRO A 100 17.90 -12.43 12.37
N PHE A 101 17.86 -13.39 11.42
CA PHE A 101 17.04 -14.61 11.54
C PHE A 101 17.21 -15.36 12.87
N LEU A 102 18.44 -15.56 13.33
CA LEU A 102 18.71 -16.28 14.58
C LEU A 102 18.25 -15.55 15.86
N GLN A 103 17.83 -14.28 15.72
CA GLN A 103 17.33 -13.45 16.81
C GLN A 103 15.83 -13.15 16.70
N VAL A 104 15.20 -13.50 15.56
CA VAL A 104 13.75 -13.33 15.38
C VAL A 104 13.02 -14.25 16.33
N THR A 105 12.20 -13.67 17.20
CA THR A 105 11.29 -14.44 18.05
C THR A 105 10.01 -14.83 17.31
N GLY A 106 9.30 -15.87 17.77
CA GLY A 106 7.98 -16.21 17.25
C GLY A 106 7.01 -15.03 17.32
N ALA A 107 7.01 -14.28 18.42
CA ALA A 107 6.16 -13.09 18.59
C ALA A 107 6.47 -11.99 17.57
N GLU A 108 7.74 -11.75 17.26
CA GLU A 108 8.12 -10.77 16.23
C GLU A 108 7.73 -11.24 14.84
N TRP A 109 7.93 -12.52 14.53
CA TRP A 109 7.45 -13.13 13.29
C TRP A 109 5.95 -12.93 13.13
N ASP A 110 5.17 -13.31 14.14
CA ASP A 110 3.70 -13.21 14.13
C ASP A 110 3.24 -11.75 13.98
N ARG A 111 3.89 -10.80 14.66
CA ARG A 111 3.61 -9.36 14.56
C ARG A 111 3.79 -8.84 13.13
N ILE A 112 4.88 -9.23 12.47
CA ILE A 112 5.16 -8.83 11.08
C ILE A 112 4.11 -9.42 10.13
N PHE A 113 3.76 -10.68 10.29
CA PHE A 113 2.74 -11.33 9.45
C PHE A 113 1.32 -10.82 9.75
N ALA A 114 1.02 -10.50 11.02
CA ALA A 114 -0.28 -9.95 11.39
C ALA A 114 -0.55 -8.63 10.65
N VAL A 115 0.40 -7.71 10.63
CA VAL A 115 0.21 -6.42 9.96
C VAL A 115 0.30 -6.55 8.44
N ASN A 116 1.43 -7.12 7.94
CA ASN A 116 1.70 -7.08 6.49
C ASN A 116 0.86 -8.07 5.66
N VAL A 117 0.39 -9.17 6.26
CA VAL A 117 -0.35 -10.22 5.53
C VAL A 117 -1.80 -10.31 5.99
N ARG A 118 -2.04 -10.60 7.29
CA ARG A 118 -3.38 -10.76 7.83
C ARG A 118 -4.17 -9.46 7.72
N GLY A 119 -3.58 -8.32 8.04
CA GLY A 119 -4.24 -7.01 7.93
C GLY A 119 -4.66 -6.69 6.50
N ALA A 120 -3.76 -6.89 5.53
CA ALA A 120 -4.10 -6.73 4.12
C ALA A 120 -5.23 -7.69 3.67
N TYR A 121 -5.22 -8.95 4.16
CA TYR A 121 -6.31 -9.91 3.93
C TYR A 121 -7.65 -9.42 4.50
N ASN A 122 -7.67 -8.95 5.74
CA ASN A 122 -8.90 -8.52 6.42
C ASN A 122 -9.61 -7.42 5.63
N VAL A 123 -8.88 -6.38 5.22
CA VAL A 123 -9.45 -5.28 4.42
C VAL A 123 -9.84 -5.75 3.03
N THR A 124 -8.95 -6.48 2.33
CA THR A 124 -9.18 -6.93 0.96
C THR A 124 -10.41 -7.82 0.85
N ARG A 125 -10.58 -8.78 1.77
CA ARG A 125 -11.73 -9.69 1.78
C ARG A 125 -13.07 -8.96 1.79
N ARG A 126 -13.20 -7.89 2.57
CA ARG A 126 -14.44 -7.11 2.69
C ARG A 126 -14.67 -6.24 1.47
N VAL A 127 -13.64 -5.56 1.01
CA VAL A 127 -13.73 -4.63 -0.13
C VAL A 127 -13.91 -5.39 -1.45
N ALA A 128 -13.20 -6.50 -1.65
CA ALA A 128 -13.28 -7.28 -2.89
C ALA A 128 -14.69 -7.83 -3.17
N ALA A 129 -15.46 -8.19 -2.15
CA ALA A 129 -16.82 -8.67 -2.31
C ALA A 129 -17.71 -7.63 -3.00
N THR A 130 -17.70 -6.38 -2.52
CA THR A 130 -18.50 -5.30 -3.10
C THR A 130 -17.99 -4.86 -4.48
N MET A 131 -16.69 -4.95 -4.73
CA MET A 131 -16.11 -4.71 -6.05
C MET A 131 -16.57 -5.77 -7.06
N ALA A 132 -16.56 -7.05 -6.68
CA ALA A 132 -17.00 -8.17 -7.51
C ALA A 132 -18.49 -8.05 -7.89
N GLU A 133 -19.35 -7.71 -6.93
CA GLU A 133 -20.77 -7.48 -7.16
C GLU A 133 -21.03 -6.33 -8.15
N ARG A 134 -20.18 -5.29 -8.13
CA ARG A 134 -20.29 -4.14 -9.04
C ARG A 134 -19.69 -4.39 -10.43
N GLY A 135 -18.83 -5.40 -10.57
CA GLY A 135 -18.11 -5.64 -11.81
C GLY A 135 -16.94 -4.67 -12.09
N PHE A 136 -16.46 -3.97 -11.05
CA PHE A 136 -15.32 -3.05 -11.14
C PHE A 136 -14.56 -2.97 -9.81
N GLY A 137 -13.24 -3.07 -9.88
CA GLY A 137 -12.35 -2.86 -8.74
C GLY A 137 -10.88 -2.80 -9.15
N ARG A 138 -10.10 -2.07 -8.35
CA ARG A 138 -8.64 -1.93 -8.49
C ARG A 138 -7.99 -2.19 -7.14
N ILE A 139 -7.21 -3.24 -7.02
CA ILE A 139 -6.53 -3.61 -5.77
C ILE A 139 -5.03 -3.58 -6.01
N VAL A 140 -4.30 -2.84 -5.18
CA VAL A 140 -2.84 -2.75 -5.23
C VAL A 140 -2.27 -3.14 -3.88
N PHE A 141 -1.33 -4.09 -3.88
CA PHE A 141 -0.53 -4.43 -2.70
C PHE A 141 0.82 -3.71 -2.76
N LEU A 142 1.19 -3.03 -1.69
CA LEU A 142 2.52 -2.45 -1.54
C LEU A 142 3.47 -3.50 -0.95
N SER A 143 4.16 -4.21 -1.85
CA SER A 143 5.20 -5.17 -1.51
C SER A 143 6.54 -4.46 -1.25
N SER A 144 7.64 -5.00 -1.68
CA SER A 144 8.99 -4.45 -1.54
C SER A 144 9.97 -5.20 -2.43
N VAL A 145 11.03 -4.57 -2.87
CA VAL A 145 12.20 -5.24 -3.46
C VAL A 145 12.76 -6.34 -2.55
N SER A 146 12.56 -6.23 -1.22
CA SER A 146 12.95 -7.27 -0.25
C SER A 146 12.20 -8.60 -0.45
N ALA A 147 11.03 -8.58 -1.08
CA ALA A 147 10.27 -9.79 -1.42
C ALA A 147 10.95 -10.62 -2.50
N GLU A 148 11.73 -10.00 -3.35
CA GLU A 148 12.34 -10.60 -4.55
C GLU A 148 13.80 -10.94 -4.32
N ARG A 149 14.61 -9.98 -3.92
CA ARG A 149 16.05 -10.22 -3.69
C ARG A 149 16.38 -10.75 -2.28
N GLY A 150 15.43 -10.71 -1.35
CA GLY A 150 15.62 -11.02 0.06
C GLY A 150 16.37 -9.95 0.84
N GLY A 151 15.99 -9.71 2.09
CA GLY A 151 16.69 -8.83 3.02
C GLY A 151 16.73 -7.36 2.60
N GLY A 152 17.74 -6.68 3.11
CA GLY A 152 18.00 -5.25 2.92
C GLY A 152 18.23 -4.56 4.25
N VAL A 153 18.59 -3.28 4.22
CA VAL A 153 18.92 -2.51 5.43
C VAL A 153 17.74 -2.43 6.40
N PHE A 154 16.53 -2.33 5.87
CA PHE A 154 15.31 -2.17 6.66
C PHE A 154 14.47 -3.44 6.77
N GLY A 155 14.78 -4.49 6.00
CA GLY A 155 13.98 -5.70 5.90
C GLY A 155 14.76 -6.97 6.26
N GLY A 156 14.47 -7.58 7.41
CA GLY A 156 14.95 -8.91 7.75
C GLY A 156 14.09 -10.02 7.12
N VAL A 157 14.34 -11.26 7.54
CA VAL A 157 13.69 -12.45 6.96
C VAL A 157 12.17 -12.44 7.11
N ALA A 158 11.64 -12.04 8.26
CA ALA A 158 10.20 -12.00 8.51
C ALA A 158 9.50 -10.99 7.60
N TYR A 159 10.07 -9.81 7.43
CA TYR A 159 9.55 -8.79 6.53
C TYR A 159 9.61 -9.24 5.08
N SER A 160 10.75 -9.77 4.60
CA SER A 160 10.91 -10.26 3.24
C SER A 160 9.90 -11.37 2.91
N ALA A 161 9.72 -12.33 3.84
CA ALA A 161 8.72 -13.39 3.69
C ALA A 161 7.28 -12.85 3.62
N ALA A 162 6.94 -11.88 4.50
CA ALA A 162 5.61 -11.27 4.51
C ALA A 162 5.33 -10.47 3.22
N LYS A 163 6.33 -9.74 2.70
CA LYS A 163 6.20 -9.00 1.44
C LYS A 163 6.15 -9.93 0.22
N ALA A 164 6.86 -11.07 0.24
CA ALA A 164 6.73 -12.11 -0.77
C ALA A 164 5.34 -12.78 -0.74
N ALA A 165 4.76 -12.98 0.45
CA ALA A 165 3.38 -13.48 0.57
C ALA A 165 2.37 -12.56 -0.12
N GLN A 166 2.55 -11.24 -0.10
CA GLN A 166 1.68 -10.30 -0.82
C GLN A 166 1.75 -10.48 -2.34
N LEU A 167 2.91 -10.86 -2.91
CA LEU A 167 3.03 -11.15 -4.34
C LEU A 167 2.20 -12.39 -4.74
N GLY A 168 2.27 -13.44 -3.94
CA GLY A 168 1.45 -14.65 -4.13
C GLY A 168 -0.04 -14.35 -3.98
N PHE A 169 -0.39 -13.54 -2.98
CA PHE A 169 -1.76 -13.12 -2.72
C PHE A 169 -2.33 -12.33 -3.92
N ALA A 170 -1.59 -11.33 -4.42
CA ALA A 170 -2.02 -10.55 -5.58
C ALA A 170 -2.25 -11.42 -6.83
N ARG A 171 -1.35 -12.36 -7.12
CA ARG A 171 -1.44 -13.26 -8.27
C ARG A 171 -2.65 -14.21 -8.19
N ALA A 172 -2.92 -14.76 -7.00
CA ALA A 172 -4.08 -15.64 -6.78
C ALA A 172 -5.40 -14.85 -6.96
N LEU A 173 -5.52 -13.70 -6.28
CA LEU A 173 -6.72 -12.87 -6.40
C LEU A 173 -6.95 -12.35 -7.82
N ALA A 174 -5.90 -12.01 -8.57
CA ALA A 174 -6.03 -11.58 -9.95
C ALA A 174 -6.73 -12.63 -10.83
N ARG A 175 -6.45 -13.93 -10.59
CA ARG A 175 -7.11 -15.04 -11.29
C ARG A 175 -8.55 -15.23 -10.86
N GLU A 176 -8.83 -15.09 -9.57
CA GLU A 176 -10.17 -15.31 -9.02
C GLU A 176 -11.12 -14.16 -9.36
N LEU A 177 -10.63 -12.91 -9.28
CA LEU A 177 -11.46 -11.71 -9.40
C LEU A 177 -11.45 -11.09 -10.81
N GLY A 178 -10.48 -11.44 -11.66
CA GLY A 178 -10.40 -10.97 -13.04
C GLY A 178 -11.69 -11.20 -13.85
N PRO A 179 -12.31 -12.39 -13.79
CA PRO A 179 -13.58 -12.65 -14.48
C PRO A 179 -14.74 -11.74 -14.08
N VAL A 180 -14.68 -11.13 -12.89
CA VAL A 180 -15.69 -10.20 -12.38
C VAL A 180 -15.23 -8.72 -12.43
N GLY A 181 -14.25 -8.39 -13.29
CA GLY A 181 -13.85 -7.01 -13.57
C GLY A 181 -12.95 -6.34 -12.52
N VAL A 182 -12.38 -7.10 -11.59
CA VAL A 182 -11.46 -6.59 -10.57
C VAL A 182 -10.02 -6.93 -10.94
N THR A 183 -9.16 -5.91 -11.07
CA THR A 183 -7.72 -6.14 -11.26
C THR A 183 -6.98 -6.10 -9.93
N VAL A 184 -5.94 -6.93 -9.81
CA VAL A 184 -5.11 -7.01 -8.59
C VAL A 184 -3.64 -7.04 -9.00
N ASN A 185 -2.87 -6.07 -8.52
CA ASN A 185 -1.45 -5.94 -8.84
C ASN A 185 -0.62 -5.70 -7.57
N ALA A 186 0.68 -5.88 -7.65
CA ALA A 186 1.62 -5.54 -6.61
C ALA A 186 2.64 -4.51 -7.11
N VAL A 187 3.05 -3.61 -6.23
CA VAL A 187 4.16 -2.69 -6.45
C VAL A 187 5.28 -3.04 -5.49
N ALA A 188 6.50 -3.13 -5.97
CA ALA A 188 7.70 -3.49 -5.20
C ALA A 188 8.68 -2.30 -5.17
N PRO A 189 8.52 -1.36 -4.20
CA PRO A 189 9.44 -0.25 -4.06
C PRO A 189 10.84 -0.71 -3.61
N GLY A 190 11.86 0.01 -4.08
CA GLY A 190 13.22 -0.06 -3.56
C GLY A 190 13.41 0.84 -2.34
N LEU A 191 14.56 1.53 -2.28
CA LEU A 191 14.87 2.50 -1.23
C LEU A 191 14.14 3.82 -1.54
N ILE A 192 13.08 4.10 -0.75
CA ILE A 192 12.26 5.31 -0.88
C ILE A 192 12.50 6.21 0.34
N ASP A 193 12.62 7.51 0.12
CA ASP A 193 12.78 8.51 1.20
C ASP A 193 11.45 8.71 1.94
N THR A 194 11.36 8.11 3.12
CA THR A 194 10.18 8.10 3.99
C THR A 194 10.57 8.26 5.45
N ASP A 195 9.60 8.40 6.34
CA ASP A 195 9.86 8.41 7.79
C ASP A 195 10.54 7.12 8.29
N ILE A 196 10.31 5.97 7.63
CA ILE A 196 10.94 4.69 7.96
C ILE A 196 12.45 4.73 7.69
N THR A 197 12.88 5.47 6.68
CA THR A 197 14.29 5.58 6.27
C THR A 197 15.00 6.81 6.86
N ALA A 198 14.23 7.76 7.40
CA ALA A 198 14.77 9.01 7.94
C ALA A 198 15.68 8.76 9.16
N GLY A 199 16.93 9.19 9.06
CA GLY A 199 17.90 9.09 10.16
C GLY A 199 18.40 7.69 10.49
N ALA A 200 17.99 6.67 9.74
CA ALA A 200 18.39 5.28 9.99
C ALA A 200 19.73 4.90 9.34
N LEU A 201 20.26 5.75 8.48
CA LEU A 201 21.54 5.54 7.76
C LEU A 201 22.44 6.76 7.96
N ASP A 202 23.69 6.52 8.31
CA ASP A 202 24.73 7.55 8.19
C ASP A 202 25.06 7.84 6.71
N GLU A 203 25.74 8.95 6.46
CA GLU A 203 26.05 9.40 5.08
C GLU A 203 26.93 8.40 4.31
N GLU A 204 27.80 7.65 4.98
CA GLU A 204 28.66 6.66 4.34
C GLU A 204 27.86 5.44 3.88
N HIS A 205 26.96 4.90 4.72
CA HIS A 205 26.06 3.82 4.33
C HIS A 205 25.08 4.24 3.26
N LYS A 206 24.57 5.47 3.32
CA LYS A 206 23.70 6.04 2.30
C LYS A 206 24.40 6.14 0.95
N SER A 207 25.64 6.66 0.91
CA SER A 207 26.43 6.75 -0.32
C SER A 207 26.64 5.37 -0.94
N ARG A 208 27.07 4.37 -0.16
CA ARG A 208 27.26 2.99 -0.63
C ARG A 208 25.97 2.37 -1.19
N LEU A 209 24.82 2.67 -0.60
CA LEU A 209 23.54 2.19 -1.14
C LEU A 209 23.20 2.87 -2.47
N LEU A 210 23.45 4.17 -2.60
CA LEU A 210 23.21 4.91 -3.84
C LEU A 210 24.06 4.37 -5.01
N ASP A 211 25.29 3.94 -4.74
CA ASP A 211 26.17 3.31 -5.75
C ASP A 211 25.58 2.01 -6.31
N THR A 212 24.65 1.38 -5.59
CA THR A 212 23.95 0.16 -6.06
C THR A 212 22.67 0.43 -6.82
N ILE A 213 22.24 1.69 -6.93
CA ILE A 213 21.02 2.10 -7.62
C ILE A 213 21.39 2.73 -8.97
N PRO A 214 21.13 2.09 -10.12
CA PRO A 214 21.49 2.61 -11.43
C PRO A 214 21.01 4.03 -11.73
N VAL A 215 19.83 4.42 -11.20
CA VAL A 215 19.30 5.79 -11.35
C VAL A 215 20.07 6.82 -10.50
N GLY A 216 20.92 6.39 -9.56
CA GLY A 216 21.82 7.25 -8.78
C GLY A 216 21.15 8.07 -7.67
N ARG A 217 19.89 7.76 -7.31
CA ARG A 217 19.18 8.43 -6.22
C ARG A 217 18.27 7.46 -5.48
N THR A 218 17.88 7.82 -4.27
CA THR A 218 16.70 7.23 -3.61
C THR A 218 15.43 7.58 -4.39
N GLY A 219 14.42 6.71 -4.35
CA GLY A 219 13.10 7.05 -4.85
C GLY A 219 12.42 8.09 -3.95
N HIS A 220 11.58 8.92 -4.54
CA HIS A 220 10.63 9.76 -3.84
C HIS A 220 9.31 9.01 -3.64
N VAL A 221 8.51 9.40 -2.67
CA VAL A 221 7.20 8.78 -2.43
C VAL A 221 6.27 8.94 -3.65
N GLU A 222 6.44 10.02 -4.40
CA GLU A 222 5.73 10.30 -5.65
C GLU A 222 6.05 9.29 -6.75
N ASP A 223 7.31 8.81 -6.87
CA ASP A 223 7.68 7.78 -7.87
C ASP A 223 6.80 6.51 -7.71
N VAL A 224 6.42 6.18 -6.47
CA VAL A 224 5.56 5.03 -6.17
C VAL A 224 4.08 5.38 -6.31
N ALA A 225 3.67 6.55 -5.84
CA ALA A 225 2.28 7.02 -5.87
C ALA A 225 1.74 7.16 -7.30
N ASP A 226 2.57 7.63 -8.23
CA ASP A 226 2.21 7.79 -9.64
C ASP A 226 1.89 6.45 -10.30
N LEU A 227 2.70 5.42 -10.06
CA LEU A 227 2.43 4.07 -10.57
C LEU A 227 1.16 3.48 -9.95
N ILE A 228 0.97 3.62 -8.63
CA ILE A 228 -0.24 3.13 -7.95
C ILE A 228 -1.47 3.82 -8.55
N THR A 229 -1.42 5.14 -8.75
CA THR A 229 -2.50 5.91 -9.36
C THR A 229 -2.79 5.44 -10.78
N TYR A 230 -1.76 5.16 -11.59
CA TYR A 230 -1.92 4.59 -12.92
C TYR A 230 -2.64 3.22 -12.87
N LEU A 231 -2.26 2.34 -11.95
CA LEU A 231 -2.89 1.03 -11.79
C LEU A 231 -4.35 1.10 -11.32
N CYS A 232 -4.75 2.21 -10.68
CA CYS A 232 -6.12 2.44 -10.23
C CYS A 232 -7.05 3.04 -11.30
N ARG A 233 -6.54 3.42 -12.47
CA ARG A 233 -7.35 3.97 -13.57
C ARG A 233 -8.28 2.94 -14.20
N GLU A 234 -9.35 3.40 -14.84
CA GLU A 234 -10.25 2.54 -15.61
C GLU A 234 -9.51 1.91 -16.80
N GLU A 235 -8.65 2.68 -17.48
CA GLU A 235 -7.87 2.26 -18.64
C GLU A 235 -6.83 1.18 -18.34
N SER A 236 -6.47 1.01 -17.07
CA SER A 236 -5.55 -0.07 -16.62
C SER A 236 -6.24 -1.44 -16.47
N GLY A 237 -7.46 -1.60 -16.98
CA GLY A 237 -8.29 -2.79 -16.83
C GLY A 237 -7.73 -4.09 -17.43
N TYR A 238 -6.70 -4.02 -18.28
CA TYR A 238 -6.01 -5.21 -18.83
C TYR A 238 -4.72 -5.57 -18.07
N ILE A 239 -4.42 -4.85 -16.98
CA ILE A 239 -3.23 -5.03 -16.15
C ILE A 239 -3.65 -5.71 -14.84
N THR A 240 -3.35 -7.01 -14.70
CA THR A 240 -3.68 -7.76 -13.49
C THR A 240 -2.68 -8.91 -13.24
N GLY A 241 -2.42 -9.25 -11.99
CA GLY A 241 -1.50 -10.30 -11.57
C GLY A 241 -0.02 -9.94 -11.71
N ALA A 242 0.29 -8.70 -12.06
CA ALA A 242 1.66 -8.22 -12.26
C ALA A 242 2.29 -7.72 -10.96
N THR A 243 3.62 -7.80 -10.92
CA THR A 243 4.47 -7.12 -9.96
C THR A 243 5.23 -6.02 -10.70
N TYR A 244 5.20 -4.82 -10.19
CA TYR A 244 5.89 -3.66 -10.77
C TYR A 244 6.97 -3.14 -9.85
N ASP A 245 8.20 -3.16 -10.33
CA ASP A 245 9.34 -2.60 -9.63
C ASP A 245 9.38 -1.07 -9.74
N VAL A 246 9.55 -0.41 -8.59
CA VAL A 246 9.85 1.02 -8.47
C VAL A 246 11.10 1.14 -7.60
N ASN A 247 12.24 0.71 -8.13
CA ASN A 247 13.46 0.50 -7.34
C ASN A 247 14.71 1.15 -7.92
N GLY A 248 14.57 1.97 -8.98
CA GLY A 248 15.70 2.65 -9.65
C GLY A 248 16.71 1.70 -10.29
N GLY A 249 16.33 0.43 -10.53
CA GLY A 249 17.21 -0.61 -11.07
C GLY A 249 18.07 -1.31 -10.02
N SER A 250 17.84 -1.08 -8.72
CA SER A 250 18.60 -1.75 -7.65
C SER A 250 18.37 -3.26 -7.59
N HIS A 251 17.31 -3.74 -8.24
CA HIS A 251 17.01 -5.14 -8.52
C HIS A 251 16.39 -5.25 -9.91
N ILE A 252 16.88 -6.20 -10.71
CA ILE A 252 16.42 -6.51 -12.07
C ILE A 252 16.31 -8.03 -12.16
N HIS A 253 15.16 -8.56 -12.58
CA HIS A 253 14.91 -10.00 -12.78
C HIS A 253 14.39 -10.33 -14.17
#